data_6cc7c73eb2ff0dc85057dcc5eadb597c
#
_entry.id   6cc7c73eb2ff0dc85057dcc5eadb597c
#
_cell.length_a   1.000
_cell.length_b   1.000
_cell.length_c   1.000
_cell.angle_alpha   90.00
_cell.angle_beta   90.00
_cell.angle_gamma   90.00
#
_symmetry.space_group_name_H-M   'P 1'
#
loop_
_entity.id
_entity.type
_entity.pdbx_description
1 polymer ?
#
loop_
_entity_poly.entity_id
_entity_poly.type
_entity_poly.pdbx_seq_one_letter_code
_entity_poly.pdbx_strand_id
1 'polypeptide(L)' 'MATTVLNVPDISCEHCERTITNTLQPVDGVRSVRVDIPARQVQVEYDPAQVSVDTMRELLQEEDYPVESVA' A
#
# COMPACT_ATOMS: atom_id res chain seq x y z
N MET A 1 16.38 2.72 -2.95
CA MET A 1 14.94 2.36 -2.96
C MET A 1 14.69 1.15 -2.09
N ALA A 2 13.63 1.18 -1.32
CA ALA A 2 13.23 0.06 -0.48
C ALA A 2 11.94 -0.54 -1.01
N THR A 3 11.66 -1.78 -0.64
CA THR A 3 10.40 -2.44 -0.98
C THR A 3 9.77 -2.95 0.30
N THR A 4 8.46 -2.74 0.44
CA THR A 4 7.71 -3.28 1.56
C THR A 4 6.47 -4.01 1.06
N VAL A 5 6.03 -5.00 1.82
CA VAL A 5 4.80 -5.73 1.54
C VAL A 5 3.86 -5.52 2.72
N LEU A 6 2.68 -4.99 2.42
CA LEU A 6 1.67 -4.70 3.43
C LEU A 6 0.55 -5.73 3.31
N ASN A 7 0.20 -6.36 4.43
CA ASN A 7 -0.92 -7.30 4.46
C ASN A 7 -2.21 -6.54 4.74
N VAL A 8 -3.09 -6.50 3.75
CA VAL A 8 -4.37 -5.77 3.82
C VAL A 8 -5.49 -6.79 3.60
N PRO A 9 -6.07 -7.34 4.66
CA PRO A 9 -7.05 -8.41 4.53
C PRO A 9 -8.36 -8.00 3.87
N ASP A 10 -8.63 -6.71 3.79
CA ASP A 10 -9.86 -6.20 3.18
C ASP A 10 -9.79 -6.10 1.65
N ILE A 11 -8.65 -6.42 1.04
CA ILE A 11 -8.55 -6.48 -0.41
C ILE A 11 -9.38 -7.65 -0.90
N SER A 12 -10.37 -7.38 -1.76
CA SER A 12 -11.26 -8.43 -2.26
C SER A 12 -11.57 -8.34 -3.75
N CYS A 13 -11.26 -7.21 -4.42
CA CYS A 13 -11.59 -7.05 -5.83
C CYS A 13 -10.73 -5.96 -6.48
N GLU A 14 -10.88 -5.81 -7.80
CA GLU A 14 -10.17 -4.80 -8.57
C GLU A 14 -10.41 -3.38 -8.08
N HIS A 15 -11.59 -3.12 -7.54
CA HIS A 15 -11.90 -1.80 -7.01
C HIS A 15 -10.99 -1.44 -5.83
N CYS A 16 -10.73 -2.40 -4.98
CA CYS A 16 -9.79 -2.23 -3.85
C CYS A 16 -8.38 -1.96 -4.37
N GLU A 17 -7.94 -2.71 -5.37
CA GLU A 17 -6.65 -2.50 -6.01
C GLU A 17 -6.53 -1.08 -6.53
N ARG A 18 -7.55 -0.60 -7.23
CA ARG A 18 -7.56 0.74 -7.81
C ARG A 18 -7.50 1.82 -6.73
N THR A 19 -8.28 1.66 -5.67
CA THR A 19 -8.32 2.60 -4.56
C THR A 19 -6.96 2.68 -3.87
N ILE A 20 -6.35 1.54 -3.59
CA ILE A 20 -5.06 1.49 -2.93
C ILE A 20 -3.98 2.11 -3.82
N THR A 21 -3.96 1.76 -5.10
CA THR A 21 -3.01 2.32 -6.05
C THR A 21 -3.15 3.84 -6.14
N ASN A 22 -4.39 4.33 -6.27
CA ASN A 22 -4.65 5.77 -6.38
C ASN A 22 -4.31 6.52 -5.09
N THR A 23 -4.36 5.85 -3.95
CA THR A 23 -4.01 6.46 -2.67
C THR A 23 -2.50 6.56 -2.49
N LEU A 24 -1.76 5.53 -2.87
CA LEU A 24 -0.32 5.46 -2.64
C LEU A 24 0.51 6.04 -3.79
N GLN A 25 0.07 5.88 -5.02
CA GLN A 25 0.84 6.28 -6.20
C GLN A 25 1.24 7.76 -6.21
N PRO A 26 0.35 8.71 -5.84
CA PRO A 26 0.72 10.12 -5.83
C PRO A 26 1.55 10.57 -4.65
N VAL A 27 1.83 9.69 -3.70
CA VAL A 27 2.64 10.04 -2.52
C VAL A 27 4.09 10.26 -2.92
N ASP A 28 4.66 11.37 -2.48
CA ASP A 28 6.07 11.66 -2.76
C ASP A 28 6.95 10.59 -2.13
N GLY A 29 7.85 10.03 -2.94
CA GLY A 29 8.74 8.96 -2.51
C GLY A 29 8.24 7.57 -2.90
N VAL A 30 6.98 7.42 -3.27
CA VAL A 30 6.45 6.14 -3.77
C VAL A 30 6.75 6.03 -5.25
N ARG A 31 7.49 4.99 -5.62
CA ARG A 31 7.86 4.74 -7.01
C ARG A 31 6.87 3.85 -7.73
N SER A 32 6.48 2.75 -7.11
CA SER A 32 5.50 1.85 -7.72
C SER A 32 4.67 1.16 -6.64
N VAL A 33 3.47 0.78 -7.03
CA VAL A 33 2.53 0.08 -6.16
C VAL A 33 1.99 -1.11 -6.93
N ARG A 34 2.04 -2.28 -6.31
CA ARG A 34 1.47 -3.50 -6.88
C ARG A 34 0.56 -4.15 -5.85
N VAL A 35 -0.65 -4.46 -6.25
CA VAL A 35 -1.63 -5.13 -5.39
C VAL A 35 -1.80 -6.56 -5.83
N ASP A 36 -1.65 -7.49 -4.89
CA ASP A 36 -1.88 -8.92 -5.12
C ASP A 36 -3.19 -9.30 -4.44
N ILE A 37 -4.24 -9.41 -5.22
CA ILE A 37 -5.59 -9.68 -4.71
C ILE A 37 -5.68 -11.07 -4.05
N PRO A 38 -5.22 -12.16 -4.68
CA PRO A 38 -5.29 -13.48 -4.05
C PRO A 38 -4.54 -13.57 -2.73
N ALA A 39 -3.40 -12.90 -2.64
CA ALA A 39 -2.59 -12.90 -1.42
C ALA A 39 -3.00 -11.81 -0.44
N ARG A 40 -3.83 -10.87 -0.86
CA ARG A 40 -4.27 -9.71 -0.07
C ARG A 40 -3.10 -8.90 0.44
N GLN A 41 -2.15 -8.65 -0.45
CA GLN A 41 -0.92 -7.93 -0.14
C GLN A 41 -0.73 -6.77 -1.09
N VAL A 42 -0.05 -5.73 -0.59
CA VAL A 42 0.34 -4.58 -1.39
C VAL A 42 1.85 -4.46 -1.34
N GLN A 43 2.49 -4.55 -2.50
CA GLN A 43 3.93 -4.37 -2.62
C GLN A 43 4.22 -2.96 -3.08
N VAL A 44 5.04 -2.23 -2.33
CA VAL A 44 5.35 -0.84 -2.61
C VAL A 44 6.86 -0.67 -2.72
N GLU A 45 7.31 -0.09 -3.83
CA GLU A 45 8.67 0.41 -3.96
C GLU A 45 8.67 1.89 -3.63
N TYR A 46 9.53 2.31 -2.72
CA TYR A 46 9.53 3.68 -2.21
C TYR A 46 10.92 4.13 -1.78
N ASP A 47 11.07 5.43 -1.64
CA ASP A 47 12.28 6.02 -1.10
C ASP A 47 12.08 6.25 0.41
N PRO A 48 12.77 5.50 1.28
CA PRO A 48 12.59 5.62 2.72
C PRO A 48 13.02 6.98 3.29
N ALA A 49 13.76 7.77 2.52
CA ALA A 49 14.12 9.11 2.92
C ALA A 49 12.99 10.12 2.70
N GLN A 50 12.00 9.78 1.88
CA GLN A 50 10.88 10.67 1.56
C GLN A 50 9.56 10.23 2.18
N VAL A 51 9.34 8.94 2.32
CA VAL A 51 8.09 8.41 2.85
C VAL A 51 8.39 7.20 3.74
N SER A 52 7.59 7.02 4.77
CA SER A 52 7.72 5.88 5.66
C SER A 52 6.56 4.91 5.47
N VAL A 53 6.77 3.67 5.93
CA VAL A 53 5.71 2.65 5.92
C VAL A 53 4.54 3.10 6.79
N ASP A 54 4.80 3.78 7.90
CA ASP A 54 3.74 4.27 8.77
C ASP A 54 2.83 5.26 8.06
N THR A 55 3.39 6.12 7.22
CA THR A 55 2.60 7.05 6.42
C THR A 55 1.68 6.29 5.46
N MET A 56 2.20 5.26 4.80
CA MET A 56 1.40 4.44 3.90
C MET A 56 0.27 3.71 4.64
N ARG A 57 0.56 3.19 5.82
CA ARG A 57 -0.45 2.53 6.66
C ARG A 57 -1.58 3.48 7.04
N GLU A 58 -1.24 4.70 7.44
CA GLU A 58 -2.23 5.70 7.80
C GLU A 58 -3.12 6.06 6.63
N LEU A 59 -2.53 6.23 5.45
CA LEU A 59 -3.29 6.56 4.25
C LEU A 59 -4.28 5.46 3.88
N LEU A 60 -3.85 4.21 3.97
CA LEU A 60 -4.73 3.08 3.68
C LEU A 60 -5.83 2.93 4.73
N GLN A 61 -5.51 3.20 5.99
CA GLN A 61 -6.50 3.15 7.05
C GLN A 61 -7.61 4.20 6.84
N GLU A 62 -7.25 5.38 6.36
CA GLU A 62 -8.23 6.42 6.04
C GLU A 62 -9.18 6.01 4.91
N GLU A 63 -8.72 5.12 4.03
CA GLU A 63 -9.52 4.60 2.92
C GLU A 63 -10.24 3.29 3.27
N ASP A 64 -10.33 2.97 4.56
CA ASP A 64 -10.95 1.75 5.07
C ASP A 64 -10.22 0.45 4.65
N TYR A 65 -8.92 0.55 4.43
CA TYR A 65 -8.05 -0.59 4.14
C TYR A 65 -6.95 -0.70 5.20
N PRO A 66 -7.30 -1.04 6.44
CA PRO A 66 -6.29 -1.12 7.50
C PRO A 66 -5.26 -2.20 7.21
N VAL A 67 -3.99 -1.86 7.43
CA VAL A 67 -2.89 -2.80 7.26
C VAL A 67 -2.80 -3.66 8.51
N GLU A 68 -2.95 -4.97 8.34
CA GLU A 68 -2.88 -5.90 9.46
C GLU A 68 -1.45 -6.08 9.94
N SER A 69 -0.53 -6.22 8.99
CA SER A 69 0.89 -6.40 9.32
C SER A 69 1.75 -6.01 8.12
N VAL A 70 3.04 -5.85 8.38
CA VAL A 70 4.04 -5.59 7.36
C VAL A 70 4.91 -6.84 7.24
N ALA A 71 4.96 -7.39 6.04
CA ALA A 71 5.74 -8.60 5.79
C ALA A 71 7.22 -8.27 5.61
#